data_6e677f34a8a0dfc6c834deb05a393bad
#
_entry.id   6e677f34a8a0dfc6c834deb05a393bad
#
_cell.length_a   1.000
_cell.length_b   1.000
_cell.length_c   1.000
_cell.angle_alpha   90.00
_cell.angle_beta   90.00
_cell.angle_gamma   90.00
#
_symmetry.space_group_name_H-M   'P 1'
#
loop_
_entity.id
_entity.type
_entity.pdbx_description
1 polymer ?
#
loop_
_entity_poly.entity_id
_entity_poly.type
_entity_poly.pdbx_seq_one_letter_code
_entity_poly.pdbx_strand_id
1 'polypeptide(L)'
;MKHSNRTRSIDLRPLGAGLLALALALPGVANAQEKDSFRIAWSIYVGWMPWSYGDSAGIVDKWADRYDIEIDVVQINDYIESLNLYTAGEFDGVTVTNMDALAIPAASGVDTTLPIIGDFSNGNDGVVLKGTDDLMDIKGQRVNLVELSVSHYLLARALESVDMTERDVTVVSTSDADIVGAFSSEGVTAAATWNPQLSELRSMPNASVVFDSSDIPGEIIDTLALNTEVLEANPDLGKALTGAWYEIMARMSSDDEVGIDARTRMAEAAGTDLSGYESQLASTQMFYDAADAVDFVTSDQPEDTMENVRQFAFERGLLGATASSPDFVGIEFADGSVLGSEDNVKLRFTSEYMEMAAEEAL
;
A
#
# COMPACT_ATOMS: atom_id res chain seq x y z
N MET A 1 -33.02 -42.41 -75.83
CA MET A 1 -33.06 -41.95 -77.24
C MET A 1 -33.02 -40.43 -77.26
N LYS A 2 -32.13 -39.86 -78.05
CA LYS A 2 -31.90 -38.44 -78.37
C LYS A 2 -31.47 -37.50 -77.21
N HIS A 3 -30.14 -37.34 -77.17
CA HIS A 3 -29.42 -36.25 -76.54
C HIS A 3 -29.74 -34.91 -77.25
N SER A 4 -29.84 -33.81 -76.46
CA SER A 4 -29.76 -32.48 -76.95
C SER A 4 -28.80 -31.70 -76.09
N ASN A 5 -27.56 -31.46 -76.72
CA ASN A 5 -26.55 -30.53 -76.24
C ASN A 5 -27.07 -29.11 -76.34
N ARG A 6 -26.99 -28.34 -75.27
CA ARG A 6 -27.00 -26.89 -75.31
C ARG A 6 -25.75 -26.31 -74.68
N THR A 7 -24.87 -25.85 -75.51
CA THR A 7 -23.75 -24.97 -75.21
C THR A 7 -24.27 -23.63 -74.68
N ARG A 8 -23.80 -23.21 -73.49
CA ARG A 8 -23.95 -21.87 -72.97
C ARG A 8 -22.58 -21.17 -73.07
N SER A 9 -22.59 -20.09 -73.79
CA SER A 9 -21.47 -19.14 -73.91
C SER A 9 -21.28 -18.40 -72.56
N ILE A 10 -20.00 -18.29 -72.17
CA ILE A 10 -19.55 -17.55 -70.99
C ILE A 10 -19.20 -16.12 -71.41
N ASP A 11 -19.94 -15.13 -70.95
CA ASP A 11 -19.61 -13.72 -71.11
C ASP A 11 -18.59 -13.31 -70.04
N LEU A 12 -17.38 -12.96 -70.49
CA LEU A 12 -16.34 -12.36 -69.72
C LEU A 12 -16.59 -10.84 -69.58
N ARG A 13 -17.00 -10.41 -68.39
CA ARG A 13 -17.00 -8.98 -68.03
C ARG A 13 -15.68 -8.64 -67.29
N PRO A 14 -15.09 -7.44 -67.52
CA PRO A 14 -13.78 -7.10 -66.93
C PRO A 14 -13.92 -6.78 -65.44
N LEU A 15 -12.96 -7.34 -64.68
CA LEU A 15 -12.76 -7.03 -63.25
C LEU A 15 -12.29 -5.58 -63.10
N GLY A 16 -13.11 -4.78 -62.44
CA GLY A 16 -12.70 -3.46 -61.91
C GLY A 16 -11.69 -3.61 -60.79
N ALA A 17 -10.55 -2.92 -60.93
CA ALA A 17 -9.53 -2.83 -59.91
C ALA A 17 -10.05 -2.05 -58.69
N GLY A 18 -10.41 -2.78 -57.62
CA GLY A 18 -10.70 -2.18 -56.34
C GLY A 18 -9.39 -1.86 -55.60
N LEU A 19 -9.10 -0.57 -55.41
CA LEU A 19 -8.08 -0.07 -54.53
C LEU A 19 -8.45 -0.48 -53.09
N LEU A 20 -7.68 -1.41 -52.54
CA LEU A 20 -7.74 -1.73 -51.09
C LEU A 20 -6.99 -0.59 -50.36
N ALA A 21 -7.71 0.35 -49.78
CA ALA A 21 -7.14 1.31 -48.84
C ALA A 21 -6.78 0.55 -47.55
N LEU A 22 -5.50 0.29 -47.36
CA LEU A 22 -4.95 -0.21 -46.10
C LEU A 22 -5.01 0.94 -45.09
N ALA A 23 -6.04 0.96 -44.25
CA ALA A 23 -6.09 1.83 -43.08
C ALA A 23 -5.00 1.36 -42.10
N LEU A 24 -3.86 2.07 -42.06
CA LEU A 24 -2.92 1.99 -40.95
C LEU A 24 -3.66 2.43 -39.68
N ALA A 25 -4.08 1.47 -38.87
CA ALA A 25 -4.47 1.73 -37.50
C ALA A 25 -3.16 2.15 -36.77
N LEU A 26 -3.02 3.44 -36.54
CA LEU A 26 -2.07 3.95 -35.56
C LEU A 26 -2.51 3.35 -34.21
N PRO A 27 -1.58 2.79 -33.40
CA PRO A 27 -1.91 2.46 -32.05
C PRO A 27 -2.41 3.76 -31.40
N GLY A 28 -3.68 3.78 -30.98
CA GLY A 28 -4.20 4.87 -30.19
C GLY A 28 -3.38 4.91 -28.91
N VAL A 29 -2.74 6.03 -28.62
CA VAL A 29 -2.31 6.38 -27.29
C VAL A 29 -3.59 6.30 -26.47
N ALA A 30 -3.67 5.33 -25.56
CA ALA A 30 -4.73 5.31 -24.57
C ALA A 30 -4.47 6.54 -23.70
N ASN A 31 -5.15 7.64 -24.00
CA ASN A 31 -5.20 8.75 -23.05
C ASN A 31 -5.93 8.23 -21.82
N ALA A 32 -5.29 8.34 -20.65
CA ALA A 32 -5.98 8.20 -19.39
C ALA A 32 -7.24 9.08 -19.46
N GLN A 33 -8.39 8.47 -19.19
CA GLN A 33 -9.67 9.17 -19.33
C GLN A 33 -9.83 10.07 -18.12
N GLU A 34 -10.05 11.37 -18.35
CA GLU A 34 -10.57 12.24 -17.29
C GLU A 34 -11.84 11.59 -16.75
N LYS A 35 -11.87 11.32 -15.45
CA LYS A 35 -13.03 10.77 -14.76
C LYS A 35 -13.32 11.62 -13.52
N ASP A 36 -14.57 11.57 -13.08
CA ASP A 36 -15.08 12.38 -11.99
C ASP A 36 -15.40 11.55 -10.72
N SER A 37 -15.21 10.24 -10.78
CA SER A 37 -15.49 9.33 -9.66
C SER A 37 -14.33 8.37 -9.43
N PHE A 38 -13.86 8.27 -8.17
CA PHE A 38 -12.68 7.52 -7.77
C PHE A 38 -12.98 6.63 -6.58
N ARG A 39 -12.25 5.50 -6.49
CA ARG A 39 -12.37 4.54 -5.39
C ARG A 39 -11.03 4.34 -4.72
N ILE A 40 -11.01 4.47 -3.40
CA ILE A 40 -9.81 4.32 -2.56
C ILE A 40 -10.05 3.18 -1.57
N ALA A 41 -9.22 2.14 -1.63
CA ALA A 41 -9.27 1.03 -0.68
C ALA A 41 -8.41 1.34 0.55
N TRP A 42 -8.87 0.89 1.72
CA TRP A 42 -8.07 0.90 2.95
C TRP A 42 -8.39 -0.33 3.81
N SER A 43 -7.45 -0.72 4.68
CA SER A 43 -7.64 -1.82 5.62
C SER A 43 -7.39 -1.36 7.07
N ILE A 44 -7.74 -2.21 8.04
CA ILE A 44 -7.64 -1.85 9.46
C ILE A 44 -6.17 -1.84 9.89
N TYR A 45 -5.69 -0.64 10.19
CA TYR A 45 -4.42 -0.32 10.81
C TYR A 45 -4.57 1.02 11.54
N VAL A 46 -3.92 1.21 12.68
CA VAL A 46 -4.14 2.39 13.52
C VAL A 46 -3.91 3.70 12.78
N GLY A 47 -2.86 3.78 11.94
CA GLY A 47 -2.52 4.94 11.13
C GLY A 47 -3.43 5.15 9.91
N TRP A 48 -4.26 4.17 9.52
CA TRP A 48 -5.22 4.29 8.41
C TRP A 48 -6.66 4.50 8.86
N MET A 49 -6.97 4.33 10.16
CA MET A 49 -8.30 4.64 10.73
C MET A 49 -8.78 6.07 10.44
N PRO A 50 -7.90 7.08 10.23
CA PRO A 50 -8.32 8.40 9.77
C PRO A 50 -9.21 8.38 8.54
N TRP A 51 -9.03 7.47 7.58
CA TRP A 51 -9.87 7.37 6.39
C TRP A 51 -11.32 6.98 6.73
N SER A 52 -11.53 6.05 7.67
CA SER A 52 -12.86 5.70 8.19
C SER A 52 -13.56 6.90 8.82
N TYR A 53 -12.82 7.67 9.63
CA TYR A 53 -13.36 8.86 10.25
C TYR A 53 -13.66 9.95 9.22
N GLY A 54 -12.75 10.19 8.28
CA GLY A 54 -12.91 11.20 7.23
C GLY A 54 -14.13 10.98 6.35
N ASP A 55 -14.37 9.72 5.96
CA ASP A 55 -15.57 9.30 5.24
C ASP A 55 -16.82 9.54 6.09
N SER A 56 -16.91 8.92 7.27
CA SER A 56 -18.11 9.00 8.13
C SER A 56 -18.39 10.39 8.69
N ALA A 57 -17.41 11.30 8.70
CA ALA A 57 -17.55 12.70 9.12
C ALA A 57 -17.83 13.64 7.95
N GLY A 58 -17.89 13.14 6.69
CA GLY A 58 -18.13 13.93 5.49
C GLY A 58 -16.96 14.85 5.13
N ILE A 59 -15.74 14.55 5.61
CA ILE A 59 -14.55 15.36 5.28
C ILE A 59 -14.08 15.02 3.86
N VAL A 60 -14.11 13.74 3.50
CA VAL A 60 -13.73 13.30 2.15
C VAL A 60 -14.68 13.90 1.13
N ASP A 61 -16.00 13.80 1.34
CA ASP A 61 -17.02 14.42 0.46
C ASP A 61 -16.83 15.93 0.33
N LYS A 62 -16.56 16.64 1.44
CA LYS A 62 -16.32 18.08 1.44
C LYS A 62 -15.15 18.47 0.53
N TRP A 63 -14.06 17.71 0.56
CA TRP A 63 -12.89 17.98 -0.26
C TRP A 63 -13.09 17.53 -1.71
N ALA A 64 -13.80 16.44 -1.95
CA ALA A 64 -14.19 15.99 -3.27
C ALA A 64 -15.11 17.02 -3.96
N ASP A 65 -16.13 17.51 -3.25
CA ASP A 65 -17.06 18.58 -3.74
C ASP A 65 -16.30 19.87 -4.13
N ARG A 66 -15.21 20.21 -3.44
CA ARG A 66 -14.39 21.38 -3.75
C ARG A 66 -13.77 21.34 -5.14
N TYR A 67 -13.55 20.13 -5.65
CA TYR A 67 -12.94 19.87 -6.96
C TYR A 67 -13.90 19.28 -7.98
N ASP A 68 -15.21 19.27 -7.70
CA ASP A 68 -16.25 18.69 -8.55
C ASP A 68 -16.00 17.21 -8.91
N ILE A 69 -15.49 16.41 -7.97
CA ILE A 69 -15.23 14.96 -8.10
C ILE A 69 -15.98 14.17 -7.01
N GLU A 70 -16.10 12.85 -7.20
CA GLU A 70 -16.62 11.90 -6.22
C GLU A 70 -15.49 10.95 -5.75
N ILE A 71 -15.37 10.73 -4.45
CA ILE A 71 -14.39 9.80 -3.86
C ILE A 71 -15.11 8.82 -2.93
N ASP A 72 -15.04 7.53 -3.27
CA ASP A 72 -15.58 6.41 -2.48
C ASP A 72 -14.44 5.75 -1.70
N VAL A 73 -14.43 5.88 -0.38
CA VAL A 73 -13.42 5.32 0.52
C VAL A 73 -13.93 4.00 1.08
N VAL A 74 -13.36 2.88 0.64
CA VAL A 74 -13.89 1.53 0.86
C VAL A 74 -12.98 0.72 1.77
N GLN A 75 -13.52 0.25 2.90
CA GLN A 75 -12.81 -0.68 3.78
C GLN A 75 -12.76 -2.08 3.18
N ILE A 76 -11.57 -2.64 3.06
CA ILE A 76 -11.30 -4.05 2.73
C ILE A 76 -10.67 -4.70 3.96
N ASN A 77 -11.30 -5.75 4.50
CA ASN A 77 -10.85 -6.33 5.78
C ASN A 77 -9.54 -7.12 5.70
N ASP A 78 -9.22 -7.65 4.53
CA ASP A 78 -7.94 -8.34 4.28
C ASP A 78 -6.99 -7.37 3.57
N TYR A 79 -5.84 -7.11 4.19
CA TYR A 79 -4.85 -6.16 3.69
C TYR A 79 -4.32 -6.54 2.30
N ILE A 80 -3.92 -7.80 2.13
CA ILE A 80 -3.37 -8.26 0.83
C ILE A 80 -4.43 -8.25 -0.27
N GLU A 81 -5.69 -8.55 0.07
CA GLU A 81 -6.80 -8.44 -0.89
C GLU A 81 -7.00 -6.99 -1.36
N SER A 82 -6.86 -5.99 -0.47
CA SER A 82 -6.96 -4.58 -0.86
C SER A 82 -5.91 -4.20 -1.91
N LEU A 83 -4.67 -4.69 -1.76
CA LEU A 83 -3.57 -4.47 -2.71
C LEU A 83 -3.79 -5.22 -4.03
N ASN A 84 -4.33 -6.42 -3.98
CA ASN A 84 -4.67 -7.19 -5.19
C ASN A 84 -5.76 -6.51 -5.99
N LEU A 85 -6.79 -5.97 -5.34
CA LEU A 85 -7.87 -5.23 -5.99
C LEU A 85 -7.36 -3.92 -6.63
N TYR A 86 -6.48 -3.19 -5.95
CA TYR A 86 -5.79 -2.02 -6.52
C TYR A 86 -4.93 -2.42 -7.74
N THR A 87 -4.13 -3.48 -7.60
CA THR A 87 -3.27 -3.98 -8.69
C THR A 87 -4.09 -4.45 -9.90
N ALA A 88 -5.29 -4.97 -9.68
CA ALA A 88 -6.23 -5.35 -10.74
C ALA A 88 -6.97 -4.16 -11.38
N GLY A 89 -6.83 -2.94 -10.85
CA GLY A 89 -7.49 -1.73 -11.34
C GLY A 89 -8.95 -1.57 -10.89
N GLU A 90 -9.36 -2.30 -9.84
CA GLU A 90 -10.69 -2.15 -9.25
C GLU A 90 -10.77 -0.92 -8.32
N PHE A 91 -9.63 -0.38 -7.89
CA PHE A 91 -9.46 0.84 -7.12
C PHE A 91 -8.41 1.74 -7.76
N ASP A 92 -8.57 3.05 -7.61
CA ASP A 92 -7.65 4.07 -8.09
C ASP A 92 -6.50 4.35 -7.12
N GLY A 93 -6.74 4.02 -5.86
CA GLY A 93 -5.75 4.13 -4.79
C GLY A 93 -5.99 3.14 -3.66
N VAL A 94 -4.97 2.99 -2.82
CA VAL A 94 -5.00 2.07 -1.68
C VAL A 94 -4.04 2.55 -0.59
N THR A 95 -4.40 2.36 0.69
CA THR A 95 -3.43 2.50 1.78
C THR A 95 -2.49 1.31 1.80
N VAL A 96 -1.19 1.58 1.89
CA VAL A 96 -0.17 0.55 1.72
C VAL A 96 1.14 0.95 2.40
N THR A 97 1.91 -0.03 2.87
CA THR A 97 3.30 0.21 3.30
C THR A 97 4.23 0.38 2.10
N ASN A 98 5.34 1.08 2.29
CA ASN A 98 6.38 1.25 1.26
C ASN A 98 6.87 -0.08 0.67
N MET A 99 7.05 -1.09 1.51
CA MET A 99 7.49 -2.42 1.12
C MET A 99 6.48 -3.11 0.20
N ASP A 100 5.21 -3.10 0.59
CA ASP A 100 4.17 -3.80 -0.16
C ASP A 100 3.77 -3.03 -1.43
N ALA A 101 3.93 -1.70 -1.45
CA ALA A 101 3.80 -0.88 -2.66
C ALA A 101 4.83 -1.28 -3.74
N LEU A 102 6.07 -1.59 -3.33
CA LEU A 102 7.08 -2.11 -4.24
C LEU A 102 6.79 -3.55 -4.66
N ALA A 103 6.51 -4.43 -3.70
CA ALA A 103 6.46 -5.88 -3.90
C ALA A 103 5.20 -6.36 -4.64
N ILE A 104 4.08 -5.63 -4.58
CA ILE A 104 2.80 -6.08 -5.14
C ILE A 104 2.43 -5.25 -6.38
N PRO A 105 1.96 -4.01 -6.32
CA PRO A 105 1.58 -3.28 -7.51
C PRO A 105 2.78 -2.92 -8.41
N ALA A 106 3.85 -2.33 -7.88
CA ALA A 106 4.98 -1.88 -8.69
C ALA A 106 5.71 -3.05 -9.37
N ALA A 107 6.00 -4.13 -8.66
CA ALA A 107 6.59 -5.35 -9.22
C ALA A 107 5.69 -6.04 -10.25
N SER A 108 4.36 -5.88 -10.14
CA SER A 108 3.38 -6.35 -11.12
C SER A 108 3.24 -5.42 -12.34
N GLY A 109 3.95 -4.29 -12.36
CA GLY A 109 3.98 -3.34 -13.47
C GLY A 109 2.98 -2.20 -13.36
N VAL A 110 2.23 -2.10 -12.27
CA VAL A 110 1.35 -0.96 -11.99
C VAL A 110 2.20 0.24 -11.56
N ASP A 111 2.12 1.30 -12.34
CA ASP A 111 2.81 2.55 -12.03
C ASP A 111 2.09 3.26 -10.88
N THR A 112 2.79 3.46 -9.75
CA THR A 112 2.22 3.84 -8.47
C THR A 112 2.94 5.07 -7.91
N THR A 113 2.19 6.10 -7.55
CA THR A 113 2.69 7.31 -6.88
C THR A 113 2.16 7.37 -5.45
N LEU A 114 2.99 7.78 -4.51
CA LEU A 114 2.71 7.95 -3.09
C LEU A 114 2.58 9.45 -2.77
N PRO A 115 1.39 10.07 -2.93
CA PRO A 115 1.18 11.50 -2.71
C PRO A 115 1.05 11.88 -1.23
N ILE A 116 0.79 10.90 -0.36
CA ILE A 116 0.66 11.10 1.08
C ILE A 116 1.51 10.06 1.81
N ILE A 117 2.44 10.55 2.63
CA ILE A 117 3.11 9.77 3.65
C ILE A 117 2.40 10.08 4.97
N GLY A 118 1.68 9.09 5.51
CA GLY A 118 0.82 9.29 6.68
C GLY A 118 1.58 9.22 8.00
N ASP A 119 2.45 8.23 8.08
CA ASP A 119 3.22 7.91 9.28
C ASP A 119 4.34 6.92 8.97
N PHE A 120 5.10 6.57 9.99
CA PHE A 120 5.89 5.35 10.02
C PHE A 120 5.67 4.59 11.33
N SER A 121 5.71 3.28 11.25
CA SER A 121 5.61 2.39 12.41
C SER A 121 6.81 2.58 13.35
N ASN A 122 6.54 2.78 14.63
CA ASN A 122 7.56 3.01 15.67
C ASN A 122 7.19 2.26 16.95
N GLY A 123 7.09 0.93 16.84
CA GLY A 123 6.59 0.00 17.86
C GLY A 123 5.20 -0.55 17.56
N ASN A 124 4.63 -0.24 16.39
CA ASN A 124 3.29 -0.65 15.98
C ASN A 124 3.24 -2.01 15.27
N ASP A 125 4.36 -2.41 14.68
CA ASP A 125 4.63 -3.75 14.16
C ASP A 125 5.55 -4.49 15.11
N GLY A 126 5.32 -5.78 15.38
CA GLY A 126 6.11 -6.51 16.36
C GLY A 126 6.15 -8.01 16.15
N VAL A 127 7.25 -8.60 16.61
CA VAL A 127 7.46 -10.04 16.76
C VAL A 127 7.15 -10.44 18.19
N VAL A 128 6.23 -11.38 18.36
CA VAL A 128 5.73 -11.84 19.67
C VAL A 128 6.10 -13.29 19.88
N LEU A 129 6.68 -13.59 21.03
CA LEU A 129 6.94 -14.96 21.48
C LEU A 129 6.14 -15.30 22.73
N LYS A 130 5.77 -16.58 22.90
CA LYS A 130 5.21 -17.11 24.13
C LYS A 130 6.28 -17.80 24.98
N GLY A 131 6.29 -17.48 26.29
CA GLY A 131 7.09 -18.15 27.29
C GLY A 131 8.53 -17.66 27.42
N THR A 132 8.91 -16.65 26.67
CA THR A 132 10.22 -16.01 26.68
C THR A 132 10.12 -14.54 26.30
N ASP A 133 11.09 -13.74 26.71
CA ASP A 133 11.32 -12.35 26.29
C ASP A 133 12.66 -12.17 25.53
N ASP A 134 13.31 -13.28 25.16
CA ASP A 134 14.55 -13.30 24.40
C ASP A 134 14.30 -13.65 22.93
N LEU A 135 14.65 -12.74 22.02
CA LEU A 135 14.52 -12.95 20.57
C LEU A 135 15.31 -14.18 20.08
N MET A 136 16.43 -14.54 20.75
CA MET A 136 17.22 -15.72 20.39
C MET A 136 16.43 -17.04 20.48
N ASP A 137 15.36 -17.09 21.31
CA ASP A 137 14.50 -18.26 21.45
C ASP A 137 13.54 -18.47 20.26
N ILE A 138 13.52 -17.57 19.28
CA ILE A 138 12.78 -17.74 18.02
C ILE A 138 13.36 -18.88 17.17
N LYS A 139 14.62 -19.24 17.41
CA LYS A 139 15.32 -20.27 16.62
C LYS A 139 14.58 -21.61 16.63
N GLY A 140 14.29 -22.12 15.43
CA GLY A 140 13.57 -23.38 15.21
C GLY A 140 12.06 -23.28 15.40
N GLN A 141 11.52 -22.10 15.72
CA GLN A 141 10.09 -21.91 15.89
C GLN A 141 9.35 -21.77 14.54
N ARG A 142 8.04 -21.96 14.62
CA ARG A 142 7.09 -21.66 13.54
C ARG A 142 6.50 -20.27 13.80
N VAL A 143 6.81 -19.33 12.93
CA VAL A 143 6.37 -17.93 13.06
C VAL A 143 5.17 -17.68 12.15
N ASN A 144 4.02 -17.39 12.74
CA ASN A 144 2.82 -17.05 12.02
C ASN A 144 2.82 -15.56 11.66
N LEU A 145 2.60 -15.24 10.40
CA LEU A 145 2.58 -13.86 9.89
C LEU A 145 1.92 -13.81 8.51
N VAL A 146 1.59 -12.62 8.04
CA VAL A 146 1.20 -12.41 6.64
C VAL A 146 2.46 -12.56 5.78
N GLU A 147 2.58 -13.72 5.13
CA GLU A 147 3.78 -14.06 4.37
C GLU A 147 3.98 -13.12 3.18
N LEU A 148 5.22 -12.72 2.94
CA LEU A 148 5.65 -11.82 1.87
C LEU A 148 5.11 -10.37 1.99
N SER A 149 4.66 -9.97 3.17
CA SER A 149 4.26 -8.61 3.53
C SER A 149 5.28 -7.90 4.42
N VAL A 150 4.93 -6.70 4.85
CA VAL A 150 5.69 -5.92 5.84
C VAL A 150 6.03 -6.70 7.12
N SER A 151 5.12 -7.57 7.62
CA SER A 151 5.42 -8.43 8.79
C SER A 151 6.54 -9.45 8.51
N HIS A 152 6.65 -9.91 7.25
CA HIS A 152 7.75 -10.80 6.85
C HIS A 152 9.08 -10.02 6.77
N TYR A 153 9.04 -8.78 6.28
CA TYR A 153 10.19 -7.88 6.31
C TYR A 153 10.65 -7.60 7.74
N LEU A 154 9.73 -7.26 8.65
CA LEU A 154 10.03 -7.06 10.07
C LEU A 154 10.69 -8.30 10.69
N LEU A 155 10.18 -9.52 10.40
CA LEU A 155 10.80 -10.76 10.87
C LEU A 155 12.22 -10.90 10.34
N ALA A 156 12.47 -10.60 9.06
CA ALA A 156 13.82 -10.67 8.48
C ALA A 156 14.79 -9.72 9.19
N ARG A 157 14.35 -8.47 9.47
CA ARG A 157 15.14 -7.50 10.23
C ARG A 157 15.39 -7.95 11.67
N ALA A 158 14.38 -8.53 12.33
CA ALA A 158 14.53 -9.10 13.67
C ALA A 158 15.59 -10.22 13.69
N LEU A 159 15.54 -11.15 12.76
CA LEU A 159 16.50 -12.24 12.65
C LEU A 159 17.92 -11.73 12.37
N GLU A 160 18.06 -10.74 11.47
CA GLU A 160 19.33 -10.13 11.15
C GLU A 160 19.98 -9.47 12.38
N SER A 161 19.19 -8.83 13.25
CA SER A 161 19.69 -8.16 14.47
C SER A 161 20.39 -9.10 15.46
N VAL A 162 20.14 -10.41 15.32
CA VAL A 162 20.74 -11.48 16.17
C VAL A 162 21.55 -12.50 15.36
N ASP A 163 22.08 -12.10 14.21
CA ASP A 163 22.91 -12.93 13.32
C ASP A 163 22.20 -14.24 12.87
N MET A 164 20.85 -14.21 12.76
CA MET A 164 20.04 -15.31 12.23
C MET A 164 19.52 -14.98 10.83
N THR A 165 18.98 -16.01 10.18
CA THR A 165 18.30 -15.91 8.89
C THR A 165 17.00 -16.68 8.94
N GLU A 166 16.13 -16.52 7.95
CA GLU A 166 14.88 -17.29 7.88
C GLU A 166 15.07 -18.82 7.77
N ARG A 167 16.29 -19.30 7.50
CA ARG A 167 16.59 -20.74 7.59
C ARG A 167 16.57 -21.26 9.02
N ASP A 168 16.64 -20.36 10.00
CA ASP A 168 16.61 -20.67 11.43
C ASP A 168 15.20 -20.77 11.98
N VAL A 169 14.17 -20.40 11.21
CA VAL A 169 12.74 -20.44 11.57
C VAL A 169 11.91 -21.13 10.49
N THR A 170 10.62 -21.29 10.72
CA THR A 170 9.64 -21.72 9.70
C THR A 170 8.52 -20.72 9.63
N VAL A 171 8.44 -19.97 8.55
CA VAL A 171 7.32 -19.04 8.30
C VAL A 171 6.04 -19.84 8.03
N VAL A 172 4.94 -19.40 8.63
CA VAL A 172 3.59 -19.96 8.45
C VAL A 172 2.68 -18.84 8.00
N SER A 173 2.27 -18.89 6.73
CA SER A 173 1.35 -17.90 6.17
C SER A 173 0.02 -17.90 6.93
N THR A 174 -0.36 -16.75 7.45
CA THR A 174 -1.56 -16.53 8.25
C THR A 174 -2.07 -15.13 7.95
N SER A 175 -3.35 -14.99 7.60
CA SER A 175 -3.93 -13.67 7.32
C SER A 175 -3.96 -12.79 8.58
N ASP A 176 -3.99 -11.49 8.40
CA ASP A 176 -4.15 -10.51 9.48
C ASP A 176 -5.47 -10.73 10.26
N ALA A 177 -6.53 -11.13 9.58
CA ALA A 177 -7.81 -11.46 10.21
C ALA A 177 -7.74 -12.72 11.11
N ASP A 178 -6.85 -13.67 10.81
CA ASP A 178 -6.75 -14.95 11.51
C ASP A 178 -5.64 -15.00 12.57
N ILE A 179 -4.71 -14.04 12.58
CA ILE A 179 -3.46 -14.10 13.38
C ILE A 179 -3.73 -14.21 14.89
N VAL A 180 -4.73 -13.48 15.40
CA VAL A 180 -5.11 -13.50 16.81
C VAL A 180 -5.67 -14.87 17.20
N GLY A 181 -6.56 -15.42 16.37
CA GLY A 181 -7.13 -16.75 16.54
C GLY A 181 -6.05 -17.84 16.49
N ALA A 182 -5.13 -17.75 15.55
CA ALA A 182 -4.02 -18.69 15.42
C ALA A 182 -3.10 -18.62 16.66
N PHE A 183 -2.68 -17.43 17.08
CA PHE A 183 -1.82 -17.25 18.23
C PHE A 183 -2.49 -17.66 19.56
N SER A 184 -3.83 -17.62 19.66
CA SER A 184 -4.54 -18.10 20.86
C SER A 184 -4.40 -19.61 21.08
N SER A 185 -4.03 -20.39 20.05
CA SER A 185 -3.86 -21.84 20.18
C SER A 185 -2.55 -22.19 20.92
N GLU A 186 -2.54 -23.33 21.66
CA GLU A 186 -1.35 -23.78 22.40
C GLU A 186 -0.15 -24.12 21.48
N GLY A 187 -0.42 -24.50 20.25
CA GLY A 187 0.61 -24.93 19.27
C GLY A 187 1.31 -23.78 18.54
N VAL A 188 0.87 -22.53 18.71
CA VAL A 188 1.45 -21.33 18.10
C VAL A 188 2.14 -20.52 19.18
N THR A 189 3.46 -20.40 19.05
CA THR A 189 4.33 -19.78 20.05
C THR A 189 5.07 -18.54 19.54
N ALA A 190 4.99 -18.26 18.25
CA ALA A 190 5.61 -17.10 17.63
C ALA A 190 4.70 -16.52 16.54
N ALA A 191 4.62 -15.20 16.49
CA ALA A 191 3.91 -14.46 15.44
C ALA A 191 4.59 -13.10 15.18
N ALA A 192 4.37 -12.56 13.98
CA ALA A 192 4.66 -11.17 13.66
C ALA A 192 3.42 -10.52 13.06
N THR A 193 3.07 -9.34 13.55
CA THR A 193 1.86 -8.61 13.16
C THR A 193 1.92 -7.15 13.60
N TRP A 194 0.88 -6.38 13.28
CA TRP A 194 0.72 -4.96 13.61
C TRP A 194 -0.50 -4.69 14.49
N ASN A 195 -0.67 -3.45 14.95
CA ASN A 195 -1.86 -3.05 15.70
C ASN A 195 -3.09 -2.84 14.79
N PRO A 196 -4.29 -3.26 15.24
CA PRO A 196 -4.63 -3.62 16.63
C PRO A 196 -4.26 -5.05 17.06
N GLN A 197 -3.98 -5.96 16.15
CA GLN A 197 -3.73 -7.38 16.46
C GLN A 197 -2.53 -7.57 17.40
N LEU A 198 -1.45 -6.80 17.23
CA LEU A 198 -0.27 -6.84 18.09
C LEU A 198 -0.64 -6.57 19.56
N SER A 199 -1.49 -5.59 19.81
CA SER A 199 -1.98 -5.27 21.16
C SER A 199 -2.75 -6.44 21.78
N GLU A 200 -3.55 -7.16 20.99
CA GLU A 200 -4.25 -8.35 21.44
C GLU A 200 -3.27 -9.49 21.77
N LEU A 201 -2.32 -9.77 20.88
CA LEU A 201 -1.30 -10.79 21.13
C LEU A 201 -0.50 -10.49 22.40
N ARG A 202 -0.04 -9.25 22.54
CA ARG A 202 0.75 -8.79 23.69
C ARG A 202 -0.03 -8.90 25.02
N SER A 203 -1.34 -8.82 24.99
CA SER A 203 -2.20 -8.97 26.18
C SER A 203 -2.39 -10.43 26.63
N MET A 204 -2.01 -11.41 25.81
CA MET A 204 -2.19 -12.82 26.11
C MET A 204 -1.20 -13.30 27.19
N PRO A 205 -1.58 -14.31 28.00
CA PRO A 205 -0.68 -14.84 29.02
C PRO A 205 0.65 -15.34 28.44
N ASN A 206 1.76 -14.95 29.07
CA ASN A 206 3.14 -15.32 28.70
C ASN A 206 3.57 -14.87 27.28
N ALA A 207 2.88 -13.93 26.68
CA ALA A 207 3.31 -13.32 25.42
C ALA A 207 4.20 -12.10 25.71
N SER A 208 5.29 -11.99 24.95
CA SER A 208 6.22 -10.87 25.02
C SER A 208 6.56 -10.41 23.61
N VAL A 209 6.54 -9.09 23.35
CA VAL A 209 7.15 -8.51 22.15
C VAL A 209 8.65 -8.56 22.34
N VAL A 210 9.36 -9.19 21.41
CA VAL A 210 10.80 -9.43 21.49
C VAL A 210 11.62 -8.62 20.49
N PHE A 211 10.92 -8.02 19.50
CA PHE A 211 11.44 -7.07 18.53
C PHE A 211 10.26 -6.31 17.97
N ASP A 212 10.40 -5.02 17.73
CA ASP A 212 9.36 -4.23 17.11
C ASP A 212 9.94 -3.14 16.17
N SER A 213 9.06 -2.43 15.49
CA SER A 213 9.46 -1.42 14.49
C SER A 213 10.21 -0.21 15.09
N SER A 214 10.21 -0.03 16.42
CA SER A 214 11.05 0.99 17.06
C SER A 214 12.54 0.62 17.07
N ASP A 215 12.89 -0.66 16.82
CA ASP A 215 14.26 -1.11 16.61
C ASP A 215 14.78 -0.77 15.20
N ILE A 216 13.88 -0.43 14.26
CA ILE A 216 14.14 -0.06 12.86
C ILE A 216 13.33 1.20 12.46
N PRO A 217 13.46 2.33 13.17
CA PRO A 217 12.60 3.49 12.99
C PRO A 217 12.69 4.05 11.57
N GLY A 218 11.53 4.35 10.95
CA GLY A 218 11.43 4.87 9.60
C GLY A 218 11.61 3.83 8.47
N GLU A 219 11.74 2.53 8.78
CA GLU A 219 11.80 1.49 7.75
C GLU A 219 10.42 1.01 7.29
N ILE A 220 9.41 1.06 8.14
CA ILE A 220 8.02 0.74 7.79
C ILE A 220 7.25 2.03 7.65
N ILE A 221 7.06 2.47 6.41
CA ILE A 221 6.43 3.74 6.05
C ILE A 221 5.02 3.47 5.56
N ASP A 222 4.03 4.13 6.15
CA ASP A 222 2.62 4.00 5.81
C ASP A 222 2.16 5.13 4.89
N THR A 223 1.53 4.75 3.78
CA THR A 223 1.27 5.67 2.68
C THR A 223 -0.14 5.51 2.12
N LEU A 224 -0.57 6.52 1.37
CA LEU A 224 -1.60 6.36 0.35
C LEU A 224 -0.93 6.24 -1.01
N ALA A 225 -1.22 5.16 -1.73
CA ALA A 225 -0.78 4.94 -3.10
C ALA A 225 -1.91 5.26 -4.08
N LEU A 226 -1.59 5.94 -5.17
CA LEU A 226 -2.49 6.18 -6.30
C LEU A 226 -1.87 5.64 -7.59
N ASN A 227 -2.70 5.16 -8.51
CA ASN A 227 -2.25 4.85 -9.86
C ASN A 227 -1.73 6.12 -10.53
N THR A 228 -0.48 6.09 -11.01
CA THR A 228 0.20 7.28 -11.55
C THR A 228 -0.54 7.87 -12.75
N GLU A 229 -1.02 7.03 -13.69
CA GLU A 229 -1.75 7.51 -14.87
C GLU A 229 -3.07 8.17 -14.48
N VAL A 230 -3.76 7.63 -13.46
CA VAL A 230 -4.99 8.21 -12.93
C VAL A 230 -4.71 9.56 -12.28
N LEU A 231 -3.67 9.64 -11.44
CA LEU A 231 -3.29 10.88 -10.74
C LEU A 231 -2.84 11.97 -11.71
N GLU A 232 -2.02 11.64 -12.72
CA GLU A 232 -1.57 12.59 -13.74
C GLU A 232 -2.72 13.14 -14.58
N ALA A 233 -3.70 12.29 -14.92
CA ALA A 233 -4.90 12.72 -15.66
C ALA A 233 -5.88 13.53 -14.79
N ASN A 234 -5.85 13.32 -13.47
CA ASN A 234 -6.79 13.90 -12.52
C ASN A 234 -6.05 14.44 -11.26
N PRO A 235 -5.24 15.51 -11.39
CA PRO A 235 -4.44 16.02 -10.26
C PRO A 235 -5.30 16.56 -9.10
N ASP A 236 -6.57 16.88 -9.35
CA ASP A 236 -7.51 17.32 -8.34
C ASP A 236 -7.87 16.20 -7.35
N LEU A 237 -7.73 14.91 -7.75
CA LEU A 237 -7.83 13.77 -6.85
C LEU A 237 -6.76 13.82 -5.76
N GLY A 238 -5.49 14.05 -6.15
CA GLY A 238 -4.39 14.19 -5.19
C GLY A 238 -4.61 15.35 -4.21
N LYS A 239 -5.07 16.50 -4.71
CA LYS A 239 -5.38 17.68 -3.88
C LYS A 239 -6.53 17.39 -2.91
N ALA A 240 -7.62 16.77 -3.38
CA ALA A 240 -8.77 16.47 -2.55
C ALA A 240 -8.41 15.48 -1.42
N LEU A 241 -7.70 14.40 -1.74
CA LEU A 241 -7.28 13.39 -0.77
C LEU A 241 -6.30 13.96 0.26
N THR A 242 -5.30 14.75 -0.18
CA THR A 242 -4.33 15.37 0.72
C THR A 242 -4.98 16.44 1.61
N GLY A 243 -5.88 17.23 1.06
CA GLY A 243 -6.64 18.20 1.85
C GLY A 243 -7.55 17.54 2.88
N ALA A 244 -8.22 16.44 2.51
CA ALA A 244 -9.01 15.65 3.45
C ALA A 244 -8.13 15.05 4.55
N TRP A 245 -6.98 14.48 4.19
CA TRP A 245 -6.03 13.89 5.13
C TRP A 245 -5.57 14.89 6.19
N TYR A 246 -5.06 16.07 5.80
CA TYR A 246 -4.56 17.03 6.78
C TYR A 246 -5.68 17.74 7.56
N GLU A 247 -6.91 17.84 7.04
CA GLU A 247 -8.05 18.25 7.87
C GLU A 247 -8.37 17.20 8.94
N ILE A 248 -8.27 15.92 8.62
CA ILE A 248 -8.45 14.83 9.60
C ILE A 248 -7.32 14.86 10.62
N MET A 249 -6.07 15.05 10.19
CA MET A 249 -4.90 15.14 11.07
C MET A 249 -5.04 16.29 12.06
N ALA A 250 -5.47 17.46 11.59
CA ALA A 250 -5.71 18.63 12.46
C ALA A 250 -6.79 18.37 13.52
N ARG A 251 -7.84 17.60 13.17
CA ARG A 251 -8.87 17.21 14.15
C ARG A 251 -8.34 16.15 15.13
N MET A 252 -7.70 15.11 14.59
CA MET A 252 -7.22 13.97 15.37
C MET A 252 -6.15 14.38 16.40
N SER A 253 -5.30 15.34 16.08
CA SER A 253 -4.24 15.85 16.97
C SER A 253 -4.74 16.82 18.05
N SER A 254 -6.00 17.31 17.94
CA SER A 254 -6.55 18.25 18.92
C SER A 254 -6.88 17.57 20.24
N ASP A 255 -6.63 18.28 21.35
CA ASP A 255 -6.99 17.86 22.70
C ASP A 255 -8.40 18.33 23.14
N ASP A 256 -9.15 18.98 22.25
CA ASP A 256 -10.51 19.43 22.50
C ASP A 256 -11.56 18.31 22.32
N GLU A 257 -12.84 18.66 22.52
CA GLU A 257 -13.95 17.70 22.37
C GLU A 257 -14.02 17.11 20.94
N VAL A 258 -13.61 17.88 19.92
CA VAL A 258 -13.63 17.42 18.52
C VAL A 258 -12.56 16.35 18.28
N GLY A 259 -11.34 16.57 18.80
CA GLY A 259 -10.26 15.60 18.67
C GLY A 259 -10.53 14.31 19.46
N ILE A 260 -11.08 14.46 20.66
CA ILE A 260 -11.50 13.29 21.48
C ILE A 260 -12.59 12.50 20.78
N ASP A 261 -13.61 13.17 20.19
CA ASP A 261 -14.67 12.48 19.42
C ASP A 261 -14.08 11.77 18.20
N ALA A 262 -13.18 12.42 17.45
CA ALA A 262 -12.53 11.84 16.29
C ALA A 262 -11.78 10.54 16.66
N ARG A 263 -10.89 10.59 17.66
CA ARG A 263 -10.15 9.41 18.14
C ARG A 263 -11.07 8.34 18.73
N THR A 264 -12.16 8.73 19.40
CA THR A 264 -13.15 7.77 19.93
C THR A 264 -13.84 7.00 18.79
N ARG A 265 -14.27 7.68 17.74
CA ARG A 265 -14.89 7.04 16.57
C ARG A 265 -13.92 6.13 15.81
N MET A 266 -12.66 6.55 15.68
CA MET A 266 -11.60 5.71 15.11
C MET A 266 -11.35 4.46 15.98
N ALA A 267 -11.32 4.61 17.30
CA ALA A 267 -11.19 3.50 18.25
C ALA A 267 -12.33 2.49 18.11
N GLU A 268 -13.58 2.96 18.08
CA GLU A 268 -14.76 2.11 17.92
C GLU A 268 -14.71 1.34 16.58
N ALA A 269 -14.31 2.00 15.49
CA ALA A 269 -14.16 1.38 14.17
C ALA A 269 -13.00 0.36 14.14
N ALA A 270 -11.93 0.58 14.92
CA ALA A 270 -10.83 -0.37 15.11
C ALA A 270 -11.13 -1.50 16.09
N GLY A 271 -12.33 -1.51 16.71
CA GLY A 271 -12.73 -2.55 17.67
C GLY A 271 -12.10 -2.41 19.06
N THR A 272 -11.65 -1.21 19.44
CA THR A 272 -11.01 -0.91 20.73
C THR A 272 -11.70 0.28 21.43
N ASP A 273 -11.24 0.64 22.62
CA ASP A 273 -11.65 1.89 23.28
C ASP A 273 -10.64 3.03 23.01
N LEU A 274 -11.00 4.25 23.39
CA LEU A 274 -10.15 5.42 23.20
C LEU A 274 -8.74 5.24 23.78
N SER A 275 -8.63 4.68 25.01
CA SER A 275 -7.33 4.46 25.66
C SER A 275 -6.48 3.45 24.90
N GLY A 276 -7.10 2.38 24.37
CA GLY A 276 -6.45 1.38 23.53
C GLY A 276 -5.93 1.99 22.23
N TYR A 277 -6.76 2.79 21.56
CA TYR A 277 -6.39 3.48 20.33
C TYR A 277 -5.24 4.48 20.54
N GLU A 278 -5.33 5.31 21.58
CA GLU A 278 -4.26 6.27 21.94
C GLU A 278 -2.94 5.57 22.30
N SER A 279 -3.01 4.38 22.93
CA SER A 279 -1.83 3.55 23.18
C SER A 279 -1.20 3.02 21.90
N GLN A 280 -2.01 2.67 20.90
CA GLN A 280 -1.53 2.24 19.57
C GLN A 280 -0.94 3.41 18.80
N LEU A 281 -1.57 4.59 18.83
CA LEU A 281 -1.02 5.82 18.23
C LEU A 281 0.33 6.21 18.83
N ALA A 282 0.55 5.96 20.12
CA ALA A 282 1.84 6.24 20.77
C ALA A 282 3.00 5.39 20.23
N SER A 283 2.70 4.29 19.51
CA SER A 283 3.66 3.44 18.81
C SER A 283 3.70 3.70 17.30
N THR A 284 3.16 4.83 16.85
CA THR A 284 3.10 5.26 15.46
C THR A 284 3.59 6.69 15.36
N GLN A 285 4.58 6.94 14.53
CA GLN A 285 5.05 8.31 14.27
C GLN A 285 4.16 8.96 13.21
N MET A 286 3.00 9.46 13.63
CA MET A 286 2.07 10.17 12.74
C MET A 286 2.65 11.51 12.28
N PHE A 287 2.48 11.83 11.00
CA PHE A 287 2.75 13.15 10.44
C PHE A 287 1.48 14.02 10.49
N TYR A 288 1.22 14.60 11.66
CA TYR A 288 0.05 15.45 11.87
C TYR A 288 0.15 16.78 11.10
N ASP A 289 1.37 17.25 10.84
CA ASP A 289 1.65 18.42 10.03
C ASP A 289 2.23 18.03 8.68
N ALA A 290 1.75 18.66 7.62
CA ALA A 290 2.23 18.39 6.26
C ALA A 290 3.72 18.71 6.09
N ALA A 291 4.22 19.74 6.78
CA ALA A 291 5.63 20.09 6.73
C ALA A 291 6.54 18.98 7.28
N ASP A 292 6.12 18.27 8.35
CA ASP A 292 6.87 17.15 8.90
C ASP A 292 6.95 15.98 7.91
N ALA A 293 5.86 15.72 7.19
CA ALA A 293 5.83 14.69 6.14
C ALA A 293 6.72 15.07 4.93
N VAL A 294 6.73 16.36 4.55
CA VAL A 294 7.64 16.89 3.51
C VAL A 294 9.09 16.74 3.95
N ASP A 295 9.43 17.13 5.18
CA ASP A 295 10.78 16.99 5.71
C ASP A 295 11.23 15.52 5.73
N PHE A 296 10.35 14.59 6.07
CA PHE A 296 10.64 13.17 6.05
C PHE A 296 10.85 12.64 4.62
N VAL A 297 9.90 12.89 3.69
CA VAL A 297 9.96 12.31 2.33
C VAL A 297 11.09 12.89 1.48
N THR A 298 11.58 14.08 1.81
CA THR A 298 12.71 14.73 1.13
C THR A 298 14.08 14.49 1.81
N SER A 299 14.07 13.75 2.94
CA SER A 299 15.30 13.31 3.61
C SER A 299 15.93 12.10 2.91
N ASP A 300 17.14 11.69 3.34
CA ASP A 300 17.81 10.49 2.84
C ASP A 300 17.12 9.19 3.35
N GLN A 301 16.25 9.27 4.37
CA GLN A 301 15.65 8.10 5.03
C GLN A 301 14.82 7.20 4.10
N PRO A 302 13.92 7.72 3.23
CA PRO A 302 13.17 6.86 2.30
C PRO A 302 14.07 6.10 1.32
N GLU A 303 15.15 6.72 0.81
CA GLU A 303 16.08 6.05 -0.11
C GLU A 303 16.87 4.95 0.60
N ASP A 304 17.44 5.22 1.78
CA ASP A 304 18.14 4.24 2.61
C ASP A 304 17.23 3.05 2.98
N THR A 305 15.98 3.34 3.33
CA THR A 305 14.96 2.32 3.63
C THR A 305 14.65 1.48 2.39
N MET A 306 14.39 2.10 1.26
CA MET A 306 14.02 1.38 0.03
C MET A 306 15.19 0.55 -0.54
N GLU A 307 16.44 0.89 -0.24
CA GLU A 307 17.58 0.02 -0.53
C GLU A 307 17.46 -1.32 0.20
N ASN A 308 17.16 -1.32 1.51
CA ASN A 308 16.95 -2.54 2.29
C ASN A 308 15.72 -3.33 1.79
N VAL A 309 14.62 -2.62 1.54
CA VAL A 309 13.36 -3.21 1.07
C VAL A 309 13.52 -3.90 -0.29
N ARG A 310 14.17 -3.26 -1.28
CA ARG A 310 14.34 -3.86 -2.61
C ARG A 310 15.27 -5.07 -2.60
N GLN A 311 16.29 -5.07 -1.73
CA GLN A 311 17.16 -6.23 -1.52
C GLN A 311 16.35 -7.40 -0.96
N PHE A 312 15.59 -7.17 0.11
CA PHE A 312 14.68 -8.17 0.67
C PHE A 312 13.69 -8.69 -0.39
N ALA A 313 13.02 -7.79 -1.11
CA ALA A 313 12.03 -8.15 -2.12
C ALA A 313 12.66 -9.02 -3.24
N PHE A 314 13.87 -8.70 -3.67
CA PHE A 314 14.60 -9.50 -4.66
C PHE A 314 14.98 -10.88 -4.13
N GLU A 315 15.55 -10.96 -2.93
CA GLU A 315 15.95 -12.24 -2.29
C GLU A 315 14.76 -13.18 -2.07
N ARG A 316 13.57 -12.64 -1.90
CA ARG A 316 12.31 -13.38 -1.75
C ARG A 316 11.60 -13.65 -3.08
N GLY A 317 12.11 -13.17 -4.19
CA GLY A 317 11.50 -13.33 -5.51
C GLY A 317 10.23 -12.49 -5.71
N LEU A 318 9.99 -11.48 -4.87
CA LEU A 318 8.81 -10.61 -4.92
C LEU A 318 8.81 -9.68 -6.13
N LEU A 319 9.99 -9.37 -6.67
CA LEU A 319 10.09 -8.57 -7.89
C LEU A 319 9.73 -9.35 -9.17
N GLY A 320 9.27 -10.59 -9.02
CA GLY A 320 8.83 -11.45 -10.12
C GLY A 320 9.93 -12.35 -10.69
N ALA A 321 9.52 -13.42 -11.39
CA ALA A 321 10.41 -14.45 -11.88
C ALA A 321 11.42 -13.98 -12.96
N THR A 322 11.20 -12.81 -13.55
CA THR A 322 12.06 -12.20 -14.58
C THR A 322 13.08 -11.22 -14.00
N ALA A 323 12.95 -10.83 -12.76
CA ALA A 323 13.89 -9.94 -12.10
C ALA A 323 15.26 -10.63 -11.97
N SER A 324 16.29 -10.00 -12.51
CA SER A 324 17.67 -10.51 -12.49
C SER A 324 18.57 -9.84 -11.44
N SER A 325 18.07 -8.76 -10.83
CA SER A 325 18.72 -7.98 -9.77
C SER A 325 17.68 -7.20 -8.95
N PRO A 326 18.05 -6.68 -7.78
CA PRO A 326 17.18 -5.76 -7.03
C PRO A 326 16.84 -4.47 -7.79
N ASP A 327 17.61 -4.13 -8.83
CA ASP A 327 17.38 -2.97 -9.69
C ASP A 327 16.25 -3.14 -10.71
N PHE A 328 15.50 -4.24 -10.68
CA PHE A 328 14.49 -4.55 -11.70
C PHE A 328 13.38 -3.50 -11.76
N VAL A 329 12.92 -3.01 -10.63
CA VAL A 329 11.96 -1.90 -10.51
C VAL A 329 12.70 -0.63 -10.14
N GLY A 330 12.41 0.46 -10.85
CA GLY A 330 12.87 1.81 -10.49
C GLY A 330 11.96 2.44 -9.46
N ILE A 331 12.57 3.09 -8.47
CA ILE A 331 11.90 3.84 -7.39
C ILE A 331 12.39 5.28 -7.51
N GLU A 332 11.48 6.20 -7.82
CA GLU A 332 11.77 7.63 -7.91
C GLU A 332 11.45 8.32 -6.57
N PHE A 333 12.34 9.20 -6.14
CA PHE A 333 12.16 9.96 -4.89
C PHE A 333 11.81 11.42 -5.18
N ALA A 334 11.42 12.16 -4.13
CA ALA A 334 10.92 13.53 -4.22
C ALA A 334 11.92 14.51 -4.86
N ASP A 335 13.21 14.25 -4.78
CA ASP A 335 14.27 15.04 -5.41
C ASP A 335 14.54 14.69 -6.88
N GLY A 336 13.84 13.68 -7.41
CA GLY A 336 13.97 13.15 -8.75
C GLY A 336 15.09 12.12 -8.93
N SER A 337 15.78 11.72 -7.85
CA SER A 337 16.70 10.58 -7.87
C SER A 337 15.95 9.27 -8.12
N VAL A 338 16.62 8.29 -8.75
CA VAL A 338 16.03 6.98 -9.03
C VAL A 338 16.93 5.88 -8.49
N LEU A 339 16.38 5.08 -7.58
CA LEU A 339 16.99 3.85 -7.11
C LEU A 339 16.52 2.69 -7.99
N GLY A 340 17.46 1.94 -8.60
CA GLY A 340 17.17 0.84 -9.51
C GLY A 340 17.07 1.28 -10.98
N SER A 341 16.11 0.74 -11.74
CA SER A 341 16.03 0.91 -13.18
C SER A 341 15.33 2.22 -13.57
N GLU A 342 16.08 3.17 -14.14
CA GLU A 342 15.50 4.39 -14.73
C GLU A 342 14.53 4.09 -15.89
N ASP A 343 14.72 2.96 -16.59
CA ASP A 343 13.86 2.53 -17.70
C ASP A 343 12.57 1.83 -17.25
N ASN A 344 12.44 1.51 -15.95
CA ASN A 344 11.30 0.79 -15.40
C ASN A 344 10.86 1.35 -14.02
N VAL A 345 10.70 2.67 -13.94
CA VAL A 345 10.16 3.32 -12.75
C VAL A 345 8.70 2.94 -12.59
N LYS A 346 8.35 2.36 -11.42
CA LYS A 346 7.00 1.90 -11.08
C LYS A 346 6.55 2.30 -9.68
N LEU A 347 7.43 2.91 -8.89
CA LEU A 347 7.08 3.46 -7.59
C LEU A 347 7.66 4.86 -7.48
N ARG A 348 6.85 5.83 -7.01
CA ARG A 348 7.26 7.22 -6.84
C ARG A 348 6.86 7.75 -5.48
N PHE A 349 7.83 8.27 -4.75
CA PHE A 349 7.61 9.13 -3.59
C PHE A 349 7.55 10.57 -4.08
N THR A 350 6.49 11.31 -3.74
CA THR A 350 6.39 12.72 -4.10
C THR A 350 6.06 13.58 -2.89
N SER A 351 6.63 14.79 -2.82
CA SER A 351 6.29 15.81 -1.83
C SER A 351 5.19 16.77 -2.31
N GLU A 352 4.89 16.78 -3.63
CA GLU A 352 4.10 17.83 -4.30
C GLU A 352 2.80 18.20 -3.57
N TYR A 353 1.96 17.21 -3.26
CA TYR A 353 0.66 17.46 -2.64
C TYR A 353 0.77 17.82 -1.16
N MET A 354 1.77 17.26 -0.46
CA MET A 354 2.06 17.58 0.94
C MET A 354 2.65 19.00 1.06
N GLU A 355 3.48 19.44 0.11
CA GLU A 355 3.94 20.83 0.00
C GLU A 355 2.77 21.80 -0.22
N MET A 356 1.83 21.47 -1.14
CA MET A 356 0.61 22.27 -1.32
C MET A 356 -0.20 22.41 -0.01
N ALA A 357 -0.29 21.32 0.78
CA ALA A 357 -0.95 21.36 2.07
C ALA A 357 -0.21 22.25 3.09
N ALA A 358 1.11 22.11 3.17
CA ALA A 358 1.97 22.92 4.06
C ALA A 358 1.93 24.42 3.71
N GLU A 359 1.75 24.76 2.44
CA GLU A 359 1.64 26.13 1.92
C GLU A 359 0.19 26.67 1.94
N GLU A 360 -0.79 25.92 2.44
CA GLU A 360 -2.23 26.25 2.40
C GLU A 360 -2.75 26.52 0.96
N ALA A 361 -2.21 25.80 -0.03
CA ALA A 361 -2.49 25.99 -1.45
C ALA A 361 -3.51 24.97 -2.05
N LEU A 362 -4.11 24.12 -1.21
CA LEU A 362 -5.15 23.15 -1.60
C LEU A 362 -6.56 23.74 -1.66
#